data_dae1f98711e295c5069c7f66dd045a17
#
_entry.id   dae1f98711e295c5069c7f66dd045a17
#
_cell.length_a   1.000
_cell.length_b   1.000
_cell.length_c   1.000
_cell.angle_alpha   90.00
_cell.angle_beta   90.00
_cell.angle_gamma   90.00
#
_symmetry.space_group_name_H-M   'P 1'
#
loop_
_entity.id
_entity.type
_entity.pdbx_description
1 polymer ?
#
loop_
_entity_poly.entity_id
_entity_poly.type
_entity_poly.pdbx_seq_one_letter_code
_entity_poly.pdbx_strand_id
1 'polypeptide(L)'
;MALPPIITVDEADPYRRGRAIGCKAREWIDRSLQLYSRIFEHYAGLEWPRVVEHAEAFRPVIGGFDPDILAEIDGIADGAGTGRDDILALNVRSEIMFGLRAAPAAECTSFFAG
;
A
#
# COMPACT_ATOMS: atom_id res chain seq x y z
N MET A 1 -10.34 8.51 -13.80
CA MET A 1 -10.02 8.00 -12.46
C MET A 1 -10.33 9.05 -11.41
N ALA A 2 -11.06 8.68 -10.39
CA ALA A 2 -11.42 9.63 -9.35
C ALA A 2 -10.22 9.99 -8.49
N LEU A 3 -10.17 11.24 -8.07
CA LEU A 3 -9.15 11.67 -7.13
C LEU A 3 -9.44 11.08 -5.76
N PRO A 4 -8.39 10.80 -4.96
CA PRO A 4 -8.61 10.34 -3.60
C PRO A 4 -9.32 11.41 -2.78
N PRO A 5 -10.12 11.01 -1.80
CA PRO A 5 -10.79 11.96 -0.93
C PRO A 5 -9.78 12.76 -0.12
N ILE A 6 -10.12 13.99 0.18
CA ILE A 6 -9.33 14.78 1.11
C ILE A 6 -9.76 14.37 2.51
N ILE A 7 -8.82 13.80 3.25
CA ILE A 7 -9.11 13.30 4.59
C ILE A 7 -8.28 14.06 5.61
N THR A 8 -8.96 14.68 6.53
CA THR A 8 -8.32 15.36 7.65
C THR A 8 -8.53 14.49 8.89
N VAL A 9 -7.43 14.09 9.51
CA VAL A 9 -7.47 13.26 10.70
C VAL A 9 -6.57 13.90 11.74
N ASP A 10 -7.16 14.23 12.87
CA ASP A 10 -6.46 14.86 13.98
C ASP A 10 -6.18 13.81 15.06
N GLU A 11 -5.28 12.90 14.75
CA GLU A 11 -4.92 11.81 15.65
C GLU A 11 -3.40 11.64 15.61
N ALA A 12 -2.77 11.70 16.78
CA ALA A 12 -1.33 11.62 16.89
C ALA A 12 -0.81 10.19 16.82
N ASP A 13 -1.58 9.22 17.31
CA ASP A 13 -1.18 7.82 17.28
C ASP A 13 -1.25 7.28 15.85
N PRO A 14 -0.14 6.73 15.31
CA PRO A 14 -0.11 6.27 13.92
C PRO A 14 -1.16 5.23 13.59
N TYR A 15 -1.36 4.25 14.45
CA TYR A 15 -2.36 3.22 14.22
C TYR A 15 -3.77 3.80 14.19
N ARG A 16 -4.10 4.64 15.17
CA ARG A 16 -5.43 5.25 15.26
C ARG A 16 -5.68 6.20 14.11
N ARG A 17 -4.64 6.95 13.71
CA ARG A 17 -4.71 7.82 12.55
C ARG A 17 -5.03 7.01 11.29
N GLY A 18 -4.31 5.91 11.11
CA GLY A 18 -4.53 5.01 9.98
C GLY A 18 -5.93 4.45 9.99
N ARG A 19 -6.42 4.03 11.15
CA ARG A 19 -7.77 3.48 11.27
C ARG A 19 -8.84 4.49 10.88
N ALA A 20 -8.68 5.74 11.31
CA ALA A 20 -9.61 6.81 10.93
C ALA A 20 -9.58 7.06 9.42
N ILE A 21 -8.38 7.07 8.84
CA ILE A 21 -8.22 7.23 7.39
C ILE A 21 -8.91 6.08 6.66
N GLY A 22 -8.67 4.86 7.08
CA GLY A 22 -9.26 3.67 6.45
C GLY A 22 -10.78 3.69 6.48
N CYS A 23 -11.36 4.10 7.61
CA CYS A 23 -12.81 4.22 7.71
C CYS A 23 -13.36 5.25 6.73
N LYS A 24 -12.72 6.39 6.64
CA LYS A 24 -13.20 7.49 5.79
C LYS A 24 -12.97 7.22 4.30
N ALA A 25 -11.89 6.53 3.96
CA ALA A 25 -11.52 6.28 2.58
C ALA A 25 -11.89 4.87 2.10
N ARG A 26 -12.74 4.17 2.82
CA ARG A 26 -13.03 2.77 2.57
C ARG A 26 -13.42 2.47 1.13
N GLU A 27 -14.34 3.23 0.57
CA GLU A 27 -14.78 3.02 -0.80
C GLU A 27 -13.66 3.27 -1.81
N TRP A 28 -12.89 4.33 -1.58
CA TRP A 28 -11.79 4.66 -2.46
C TRP A 28 -10.71 3.59 -2.41
N ILE A 29 -10.42 3.07 -1.21
CA ILE A 29 -9.45 1.98 -1.04
C ILE A 29 -9.92 0.74 -1.78
N ASP A 30 -11.18 0.39 -1.65
CA ASP A 30 -11.75 -0.77 -2.31
C ASP A 30 -11.62 -0.66 -3.83
N ARG A 31 -11.94 0.50 -4.39
CA ARG A 31 -11.79 0.76 -5.82
C ARG A 31 -10.33 0.69 -6.26
N SER A 32 -9.43 1.20 -5.42
CA SER A 32 -8.00 1.17 -5.71
C SER A 32 -7.48 -0.26 -5.76
N LEU A 33 -7.91 -1.11 -4.84
CA LEU A 33 -7.53 -2.51 -4.83
C LEU A 33 -8.00 -3.21 -6.12
N GLN A 34 -9.24 -2.94 -6.54
CA GLN A 34 -9.76 -3.51 -7.77
C GLN A 34 -8.98 -3.03 -8.99
N LEU A 35 -8.67 -1.74 -9.04
CA LEU A 35 -7.94 -1.16 -10.15
C LEU A 35 -6.54 -1.72 -10.26
N TYR A 36 -5.79 -1.72 -9.17
CA TYR A 36 -4.40 -2.20 -9.20
C TYR A 36 -4.30 -3.70 -9.38
N SER A 37 -5.28 -4.45 -8.91
CA SER A 37 -5.36 -5.87 -9.20
C SER A 37 -5.39 -6.11 -10.72
N ARG A 38 -6.20 -5.35 -11.44
CA ARG A 38 -6.27 -5.45 -12.90
C ARG A 38 -5.01 -4.96 -13.58
N ILE A 39 -4.43 -3.88 -13.07
CA ILE A 39 -3.20 -3.33 -13.63
C ILE A 39 -2.06 -4.35 -13.55
N PHE A 40 -1.87 -4.98 -12.40
CA PHE A 40 -0.83 -5.98 -12.25
C PHE A 40 -1.06 -7.20 -13.11
N GLU A 41 -2.31 -7.63 -13.22
CA GLU A 41 -2.63 -8.78 -14.08
C GLU A 41 -2.34 -8.45 -15.54
N HIS A 42 -2.76 -7.28 -15.99
CA HIS A 42 -2.60 -6.88 -17.39
C HIS A 42 -1.15 -6.61 -17.78
N TYR A 43 -0.42 -5.86 -16.97
CA TYR A 43 0.92 -5.41 -17.34
C TYR A 43 2.05 -6.33 -16.85
N ALA A 44 1.84 -7.06 -15.78
CA ALA A 44 2.86 -7.93 -15.22
C ALA A 44 2.47 -9.41 -15.25
N GLY A 45 1.25 -9.73 -15.65
CA GLY A 45 0.76 -11.11 -15.64
C GLY A 45 0.70 -11.68 -14.23
N LEU A 46 0.48 -10.83 -13.23
CA LEU A 46 0.60 -11.20 -11.83
C LEU A 46 -0.74 -11.03 -11.13
N GLU A 47 -1.29 -12.13 -10.62
CA GLU A 47 -2.51 -12.08 -9.84
C GLU A 47 -2.25 -11.43 -8.49
N TRP A 48 -3.27 -10.82 -7.92
CA TRP A 48 -3.14 -10.04 -6.68
C TRP A 48 -2.50 -10.80 -5.51
N PRO A 49 -2.83 -12.07 -5.25
CA PRO A 49 -2.14 -12.79 -4.16
C PRO A 49 -0.63 -12.86 -4.33
N ARG A 50 -0.15 -12.89 -5.58
CA ARG A 50 1.29 -12.87 -5.83
C ARG A 50 1.88 -11.50 -5.61
N VAL A 51 1.11 -10.45 -5.94
CA VAL A 51 1.52 -9.08 -5.64
C VAL A 51 1.69 -8.90 -4.14
N VAL A 52 0.74 -9.43 -3.37
CA VAL A 52 0.80 -9.38 -1.91
C VAL A 52 2.03 -10.10 -1.37
N GLU A 53 2.39 -11.24 -1.95
CA GLU A 53 3.61 -11.96 -1.56
C GLU A 53 4.85 -11.09 -1.77
N HIS A 54 4.92 -10.40 -2.90
CA HIS A 54 6.03 -9.48 -3.15
C HIS A 54 6.03 -8.32 -2.16
N ALA A 55 4.85 -7.83 -1.80
CA ALA A 55 4.73 -6.73 -0.85
C ALA A 55 5.26 -7.10 0.53
N GLU A 56 5.06 -8.33 0.95
CA GLU A 56 5.50 -8.78 2.27
C GLU A 56 7.01 -8.64 2.47
N ALA A 57 7.78 -8.75 1.40
CA ALA A 57 9.23 -8.56 1.48
C ALA A 57 9.61 -7.14 1.88
N PHE A 58 8.73 -6.17 1.66
CA PHE A 58 8.98 -4.78 2.04
C PHE A 58 8.65 -4.47 3.49
N ARG A 59 7.87 -5.32 4.16
CA ARG A 59 7.45 -5.04 5.53
C ARG A 59 8.62 -4.84 6.49
N PRO A 60 9.62 -5.72 6.54
CA PRO A 60 10.77 -5.48 7.43
C PRO A 60 11.59 -4.26 7.00
N VAL A 61 11.64 -3.96 5.71
CA VAL A 61 12.35 -2.76 5.23
C VAL A 61 11.68 -1.50 5.75
N ILE A 62 10.36 -1.42 5.62
CA ILE A 62 9.59 -0.28 6.10
C ILE A 62 9.68 -0.18 7.62
N GLY A 63 9.52 -1.30 8.32
CA GLY A 63 9.59 -1.33 9.77
C GLY A 63 10.95 -0.90 10.31
N GLY A 64 12.02 -1.25 9.60
CA GLY A 64 13.36 -0.80 9.96
C GLY A 64 13.58 0.68 9.69
N PHE A 65 12.88 1.22 8.69
CA PHE A 65 12.97 2.65 8.38
C PHE A 65 12.12 3.48 9.35
N ASP A 66 10.87 3.10 9.53
CA ASP A 66 9.95 3.81 10.42
C ASP A 66 8.79 2.90 10.82
N PRO A 67 8.81 2.36 12.04
CA PRO A 67 7.72 1.48 12.49
C PRO A 67 6.36 2.16 12.57
N ASP A 68 6.32 3.50 12.67
CA ASP A 68 5.07 4.24 12.69
C ASP A 68 4.35 4.14 11.34
N ILE A 69 5.09 4.02 10.24
CA ILE A 69 4.50 3.84 8.92
C ILE A 69 3.76 2.50 8.86
N LEU A 70 4.36 1.44 9.38
CA LEU A 70 3.69 0.14 9.42
C LEU A 70 2.44 0.18 10.31
N ALA A 71 2.53 0.84 11.46
CA ALA A 71 1.38 0.97 12.35
C ALA A 71 0.23 1.70 11.65
N GLU A 72 0.52 2.74 10.89
CA GLU A 72 -0.49 3.46 10.15
C GLU A 72 -1.10 2.61 9.03
N ILE A 73 -0.26 1.88 8.29
CA ILE A 73 -0.73 0.97 7.25
C ILE A 73 -1.67 -0.09 7.85
N ASP A 74 -1.28 -0.68 8.97
CA ASP A 74 -2.10 -1.67 9.64
C ASP A 74 -3.42 -1.06 10.13
N GLY A 75 -3.38 0.17 10.60
CA GLY A 75 -4.57 0.89 10.99
C GLY A 75 -5.51 1.14 9.82
N ILE A 76 -4.97 1.58 8.69
CA ILE A 76 -5.77 1.80 7.48
C ILE A 76 -6.50 0.51 7.08
N ALA A 77 -5.80 -0.61 7.12
CA ALA A 77 -6.39 -1.88 6.77
C ALA A 77 -7.56 -2.23 7.70
N ASP A 78 -7.36 -2.06 8.99
CA ASP A 78 -8.40 -2.35 9.97
C ASP A 78 -9.60 -1.41 9.80
N GLY A 79 -9.37 -0.13 9.56
CA GLY A 79 -10.43 0.84 9.35
C GLY A 79 -11.20 0.59 8.06
N ALA A 80 -10.53 0.20 7.01
CA ALA A 80 -11.16 -0.08 5.73
C ALA A 80 -11.78 -1.48 5.66
N GLY A 81 -11.50 -2.35 6.63
CA GLY A 81 -12.01 -3.71 6.62
C GLY A 81 -11.34 -4.57 5.57
N THR A 82 -10.08 -4.33 5.28
CA THR A 82 -9.34 -5.12 4.30
C THR A 82 -8.06 -5.66 4.93
N GLY A 83 -7.33 -6.50 4.19
CA GLY A 83 -6.12 -7.11 4.71
C GLY A 83 -4.96 -6.12 4.83
N ARG A 84 -4.14 -6.31 5.85
CA ARG A 84 -2.96 -5.46 6.05
C ARG A 84 -1.99 -5.54 4.89
N ASP A 85 -1.83 -6.73 4.34
CA ASP A 85 -0.94 -6.93 3.21
C ASP A 85 -1.48 -6.32 1.93
N ASP A 86 -2.81 -6.19 1.80
CA ASP A 86 -3.40 -5.49 0.67
C ASP A 86 -3.06 -4.01 0.70
N ILE A 87 -3.15 -3.40 1.87
CA ILE A 87 -2.78 -1.98 2.02
C ILE A 87 -1.29 -1.80 1.83
N LEU A 88 -0.49 -2.72 2.37
CA LEU A 88 0.95 -2.69 2.16
C LEU A 88 1.28 -2.75 0.66
N ALA A 89 0.63 -3.64 -0.06
CA ALA A 89 0.84 -3.77 -1.51
C ALA A 89 0.49 -2.49 -2.25
N LEU A 90 -0.59 -1.81 -1.86
CA LEU A 90 -0.93 -0.53 -2.46
C LEU A 90 0.15 0.51 -2.21
N ASN A 91 0.76 0.49 -1.04
CA ASN A 91 1.80 1.46 -0.68
C ASN A 91 3.11 1.22 -1.43
N VAL A 92 3.43 -0.04 -1.74
CA VAL A 92 4.68 -0.37 -2.43
C VAL A 92 4.47 -0.77 -3.88
N ARG A 93 3.30 -0.50 -4.44
CA ARG A 93 2.94 -0.96 -5.78
C ARG A 93 3.93 -0.54 -6.87
N SER A 94 4.43 0.66 -6.77
CA SER A 94 5.40 1.16 -7.77
C SER A 94 6.69 0.39 -7.70
N GLU A 95 7.18 0.12 -6.48
CA GLU A 95 8.41 -0.62 -6.29
C GLU A 95 8.28 -2.07 -6.79
N ILE A 96 7.13 -2.68 -6.56
CA ILE A 96 6.88 -4.03 -7.06
C ILE A 96 6.89 -4.02 -8.59
N MET A 97 6.18 -3.09 -9.21
CA MET A 97 6.10 -3.00 -10.66
C MET A 97 7.47 -2.76 -11.27
N PHE A 98 8.26 -1.86 -10.70
CA PHE A 98 9.63 -1.61 -11.15
C PHE A 98 10.51 -2.84 -10.99
N GLY A 99 10.41 -3.52 -9.87
CA GLY A 99 11.21 -4.71 -9.59
C GLY A 99 10.92 -5.84 -10.57
N LEU A 100 9.68 -5.96 -11.02
CA LEU A 100 9.28 -6.99 -11.97
C LEU A 100 9.71 -6.67 -13.41
N ARG A 101 9.84 -5.40 -13.75
CA ARG A 101 10.13 -4.97 -15.12
C ARG A 101 11.58 -4.56 -15.34
N ALA A 102 12.23 -4.08 -14.29
CA ALA A 102 13.58 -3.54 -14.37
C ALA A 102 14.59 -4.58 -13.95
N ALA A 103 15.85 -4.29 -14.26
CA ALA A 103 16.94 -5.12 -13.79
C ALA A 103 16.97 -5.13 -12.26
N PRO A 104 17.46 -6.22 -11.66
CA PRO A 104 17.47 -6.32 -10.20
C PRO A 104 18.29 -5.22 -9.52
N ALA A 105 19.13 -4.56 -10.24
CA ALA A 105 19.94 -3.50 -9.68
C ALA A 105 19.17 -2.20 -9.48
N ALA A 106 17.89 -2.19 -9.74
CA ALA A 106 17.10 -0.98 -9.61
C ALA A 106 17.26 -0.39 -8.22
N GLU A 107 17.43 0.91 -8.19
CA GLU A 107 17.55 1.65 -6.94
C GLU A 107 16.20 1.82 -6.31
N CYS A 108 16.15 1.65 -5.02
CA CYS A 108 14.90 1.88 -4.28
C CYS A 108 14.91 3.22 -3.59
N THR A 109 15.69 4.16 -4.08
CA THR A 109 15.88 5.45 -3.43
C THR A 109 14.63 6.29 -3.39
N SER A 110 13.74 6.10 -4.34
CA SER A 110 12.50 6.88 -4.40
C SER A 110 11.36 6.25 -3.62
N PHE A 111 11.63 5.22 -2.89
CA PHE A 111 10.60 4.41 -2.24
C PHE A 111 9.63 5.23 -1.41
N PHE A 112 10.14 6.18 -0.63
CA PHE A 112 9.31 7.03 0.21
C PHE A 112 9.10 8.43 -0.35
N ALA A 113 9.59 8.69 -1.52
CA ALA A 113 9.51 10.00 -2.11
C ALA A 113 8.21 10.23 -2.87
N GLY A 114 7.51 9.18 -3.14
CA GLY A 114 6.35 9.26 -4.02
C GLY A 114 5.05 9.57 -3.34
#